data_c3886614e54211c2942e011476836e67
#
_entry.id   c3886614e54211c2942e011476836e67
#
_cell.length_a   1.000
_cell.length_b   1.000
_cell.length_c   1.000
_cell.angle_alpha   90.00
_cell.angle_beta   90.00
_cell.angle_gamma   90.00
#
_symmetry.space_group_name_H-M   'P 1'
#
loop_
_entity.id
_entity.type
_entity.pdbx_description
1 polymer ?
#
loop_
_entity_poly.entity_id
_entity_poly.type
_entity_poly.pdbx_seq_one_letter_code
_entity_poly.pdbx_strand_id
1 'polypeptide(L)'
;MYSYIKGLIVDIQSDHIVLENNGIGYLVYVSNPYAFSKGKEMIVYVYQQVKEDGILLYGFNTKEEKELFLKLISVKGIGCKSACTMLASGDVDGICEAIEGGNIAYLKKIPGIGPKAAGQIILDLQGKVTASKQIVVNQELEEAMEVLLALGYKQSEVDKVVKKLGDESLD
;
A
#
# COMPACT_ATOMS: atom_id res chain seq x y z
N MET A 1 12.17 12.65 10.63
CA MET A 1 11.35 11.99 9.57
C MET A 1 9.92 11.84 10.07
N TYR A 2 8.93 12.20 9.24
CA TYR A 2 7.52 12.07 9.61
C TYR A 2 6.97 10.71 9.19
N SER A 3 6.19 10.05 10.05
CA SER A 3 5.48 8.81 9.73
C SER A 3 4.10 9.07 9.14
N TYR A 4 3.39 10.00 9.74
CA TYR A 4 2.08 10.49 9.31
C TYR A 4 1.88 11.93 9.80
N ILE A 5 0.93 12.63 9.20
CA ILE A 5 0.45 13.92 9.67
C ILE A 5 -1.08 13.82 9.79
N LYS A 6 -1.62 14.14 10.97
CA LYS A 6 -3.05 14.29 11.16
C LYS A 6 -3.41 15.77 11.01
N GLY A 7 -4.37 16.09 10.16
CA GLY A 7 -4.76 17.46 9.93
C GLY A 7 -5.96 17.62 9.00
N LEU A 8 -6.27 18.85 8.69
CA LEU A 8 -7.35 19.25 7.81
C LEU A 8 -6.86 19.38 6.37
N ILE A 9 -7.55 18.78 5.41
CA ILE A 9 -7.27 19.01 3.98
C ILE A 9 -7.84 20.38 3.60
N VAL A 10 -6.95 21.35 3.39
CA VAL A 10 -7.35 22.74 3.08
C VAL A 10 -7.33 23.03 1.59
N ASP A 11 -6.53 22.31 0.81
CA ASP A 11 -6.51 22.43 -0.65
C ASP A 11 -6.15 21.09 -1.33
N ILE A 12 -6.64 20.93 -2.57
CA ILE A 12 -6.39 19.74 -3.41
C ILE A 12 -6.05 20.23 -4.81
N GLN A 13 -4.89 19.83 -5.31
CA GLN A 13 -4.41 20.10 -6.66
C GLN A 13 -4.24 18.78 -7.44
N SER A 14 -3.80 18.87 -8.68
CA SER A 14 -3.69 17.72 -9.58
C SER A 14 -2.65 16.67 -9.15
N ASP A 15 -1.64 17.04 -8.35
CA ASP A 15 -0.53 16.19 -7.96
C ASP A 15 -0.19 16.27 -6.46
N HIS A 16 -0.85 17.17 -5.72
CA HIS A 16 -0.60 17.35 -4.29
C HIS A 16 -1.85 17.82 -3.56
N ILE A 17 -1.81 17.67 -2.26
CA ILE A 17 -2.76 18.25 -1.30
C ILE A 17 -2.02 19.20 -0.36
N VAL A 18 -2.75 20.13 0.24
CA VAL A 18 -2.27 20.91 1.38
C VAL A 18 -2.98 20.42 2.62
N LEU A 19 -2.20 19.89 3.56
CA LEU A 19 -2.65 19.37 4.84
C LEU A 19 -2.26 20.35 5.93
N GLU A 20 -3.24 20.94 6.61
CA GLU A 20 -3.01 21.86 7.72
C GLU A 20 -2.99 21.13 9.05
N ASN A 21 -1.94 21.36 9.82
CA ASN A 21 -1.85 20.93 11.21
C ASN A 21 -1.32 22.09 12.05
N ASN A 22 -2.09 22.51 13.05
CA ASN A 22 -1.73 23.61 13.98
C ASN A 22 -1.27 24.89 13.28
N GLY A 23 -1.94 25.31 12.22
CA GLY A 23 -1.65 26.54 11.48
C GLY A 23 -0.47 26.43 10.49
N ILE A 24 0.07 25.23 10.30
CA ILE A 24 1.11 24.96 9.30
C ILE A 24 0.51 24.15 8.16
N GLY A 25 0.58 24.67 6.94
CA GLY A 25 0.17 23.95 5.71
C GLY A 25 1.33 23.14 5.15
N TYR A 26 1.19 21.81 5.16
CA TYR A 26 2.14 20.89 4.56
C TYR A 26 1.72 20.59 3.12
N LEU A 27 2.60 20.88 2.15
CA LEU A 27 2.42 20.46 0.76
C LEU A 27 2.83 18.99 0.65
N VAL A 28 1.89 18.13 0.29
CA VAL A 28 2.09 16.68 0.25
C VAL A 28 1.72 16.15 -1.13
N TYR A 29 2.68 15.62 -1.87
CA TYR A 29 2.46 14.97 -3.15
C TYR A 29 1.72 13.66 -2.97
N VAL A 30 0.69 13.42 -3.77
CA VAL A 30 -0.15 12.22 -3.67
C VAL A 30 -0.32 11.55 -5.02
N SER A 31 -0.47 10.23 -5.02
CA SER A 31 -0.70 9.45 -6.24
C SER A 31 -2.11 9.67 -6.80
N ASN A 32 -3.11 9.79 -5.91
CA ASN A 32 -4.51 9.99 -6.26
C ASN A 32 -5.13 11.11 -5.40
N PRO A 33 -5.15 12.37 -5.89
CA PRO A 33 -5.77 13.47 -5.17
C PRO A 33 -7.27 13.28 -4.91
N TYR A 34 -7.99 12.51 -5.75
CA TYR A 34 -9.42 12.25 -5.61
C TYR A 34 -9.77 11.35 -4.42
N ALA A 35 -8.77 10.67 -3.83
CA ALA A 35 -8.95 9.93 -2.58
C ALA A 35 -9.11 10.84 -1.35
N PHE A 36 -8.85 12.15 -1.52
CA PHE A 36 -8.91 13.15 -0.46
C PHE A 36 -10.11 14.06 -0.65
N SER A 37 -10.64 14.60 0.46
CA SER A 37 -11.77 15.50 0.43
C SER A 37 -11.41 16.79 1.17
N LYS A 38 -11.57 17.93 0.48
CA LYS A 38 -11.35 19.26 1.07
C LYS A 38 -12.29 19.49 2.26
N GLY A 39 -11.75 20.06 3.34
CA GLY A 39 -12.49 20.29 4.58
C GLY A 39 -12.60 19.08 5.51
N LYS A 40 -12.01 17.92 5.15
CA LYS A 40 -12.01 16.72 5.99
C LYS A 40 -10.73 16.64 6.81
N GLU A 41 -10.89 16.38 8.13
CA GLU A 41 -9.78 16.02 9.00
C GLU A 41 -9.46 14.55 8.82
N MET A 42 -8.18 14.21 8.60
CA MET A 42 -7.74 12.85 8.43
C MET A 42 -6.27 12.65 8.77
N ILE A 43 -5.86 11.40 8.86
CA ILE A 43 -4.45 11.00 8.93
C ILE A 43 -3.98 10.74 7.50
N VAL A 44 -2.89 11.39 7.10
CA VAL A 44 -2.17 11.12 5.86
C VAL A 44 -0.83 10.49 6.23
N TYR A 45 -0.59 9.28 5.77
CA TYR A 45 0.71 8.63 5.95
C TYR A 45 1.71 9.28 5.01
N VAL A 46 2.90 9.62 5.50
CA VAL A 46 3.85 10.38 4.69
C VAL A 46 5.22 9.72 4.63
N TYR A 47 5.89 9.91 3.50
CA TYR A 47 7.30 9.64 3.29
C TYR A 47 8.01 10.95 2.99
N GLN A 48 9.07 11.26 3.73
CA GLN A 48 9.87 12.44 3.55
C GLN A 48 11.11 12.10 2.72
N GLN A 49 11.18 12.65 1.52
CA GLN A 49 12.38 12.60 0.69
C GLN A 49 13.22 13.86 0.91
N VAL A 50 14.46 13.68 1.29
CA VAL A 50 15.43 14.77 1.42
C VAL A 50 16.36 14.74 0.20
N LYS A 51 16.48 15.88 -0.49
CA LYS A 51 17.37 16.10 -1.62
C LYS A 51 18.21 17.35 -1.37
N GLU A 52 19.23 17.57 -2.21
CA GLU A 52 20.05 18.78 -2.13
C GLU A 52 19.25 20.06 -2.36
N ASP A 53 18.23 19.99 -3.23
CA ASP A 53 17.38 21.11 -3.64
C ASP A 53 16.12 21.28 -2.78
N GLY A 54 15.88 20.40 -1.79
CA GLY A 54 14.74 20.54 -0.91
C GLY A 54 14.23 19.25 -0.25
N ILE A 55 13.14 19.43 0.48
CA ILE A 55 12.44 18.35 1.17
C ILE A 55 11.07 18.18 0.51
N LEU A 56 10.77 16.97 0.08
CA LEU A 56 9.48 16.60 -0.50
C LEU A 56 8.75 15.63 0.41
N LEU A 57 7.45 15.84 0.59
CA LEU A 57 6.56 14.92 1.28
C LEU A 57 5.69 14.19 0.27
N TYR A 58 5.69 12.87 0.31
CA TYR A 58 4.78 12.01 -0.44
C TYR A 58 3.74 11.46 0.53
N GLY A 59 2.46 11.54 0.17
CA GLY A 59 1.34 11.17 1.03
C GLY A 59 0.52 10.01 0.49
N PHE A 60 0.00 9.23 1.40
CA PHE A 60 -0.76 8.01 1.15
C PHE A 60 -2.01 8.00 2.03
N ASN A 61 -3.12 7.53 1.46
CA ASN A 61 -4.38 7.45 2.18
C ASN A 61 -4.39 6.30 3.17
N THR A 62 -3.66 5.22 2.86
CA THR A 62 -3.55 4.05 3.73
C THR A 62 -2.09 3.72 4.06
N LYS A 63 -1.91 2.91 5.08
CA LYS A 63 -0.60 2.44 5.52
C LYS A 63 -0.01 1.46 4.50
N GLU A 64 -0.86 0.65 3.91
CA GLU A 64 -0.53 -0.34 2.89
C GLU A 64 0.03 0.32 1.62
N GLU A 65 -0.60 1.41 1.15
CA GLU A 65 -0.07 2.21 0.04
C GLU A 65 1.34 2.71 0.33
N LYS A 66 1.57 3.24 1.56
CA LYS A 66 2.90 3.68 1.98
C LYS A 66 3.91 2.54 2.02
N GLU A 67 3.53 1.38 2.54
CA GLU A 67 4.41 0.22 2.62
C GLU A 67 4.80 -0.29 1.23
N LEU A 68 3.85 -0.38 0.31
CA LEU A 68 4.14 -0.74 -1.08
C LEU A 68 5.05 0.31 -1.74
N PHE A 69 4.77 1.60 -1.54
CA PHE A 69 5.64 2.67 -2.04
C PHE A 69 7.09 2.50 -1.56
N LEU A 70 7.32 2.24 -0.27
CA LEU A 70 8.66 2.04 0.29
C LEU A 70 9.38 0.84 -0.33
N LYS A 71 8.66 -0.25 -0.58
CA LYS A 71 9.20 -1.41 -1.29
C LYS A 71 9.56 -1.07 -2.74
N LEU A 72 8.70 -0.35 -3.45
CA LEU A 72 8.95 0.05 -4.84
C LEU A 72 10.18 0.95 -4.96
N ILE A 73 10.35 1.95 -4.10
CA ILE A 73 11.52 2.84 -4.15
C ILE A 73 12.83 2.17 -3.70
N SER A 74 12.77 1.01 -3.06
CA SER A 74 13.96 0.20 -2.76
C SER A 74 14.51 -0.53 -3.99
N VAL A 75 13.72 -0.65 -5.06
CA VAL A 75 14.13 -1.28 -6.31
C VAL A 75 15.04 -0.34 -7.11
N LYS A 76 16.18 -0.84 -7.55
CA LYS A 76 17.14 -0.05 -8.34
C LYS A 76 16.48 0.48 -9.63
N GLY A 77 16.51 1.80 -9.79
CA GLY A 77 15.95 2.48 -10.95
C GLY A 77 14.47 2.91 -10.79
N ILE A 78 13.84 2.62 -9.67
CA ILE A 78 12.51 3.12 -9.34
C ILE A 78 12.65 4.26 -8.33
N GLY A 79 12.30 5.48 -8.78
CA GLY A 79 12.26 6.66 -7.93
C GLY A 79 10.87 6.93 -7.36
N CYS A 80 10.77 7.90 -6.44
CA CYS A 80 9.50 8.27 -5.81
C CYS A 80 8.41 8.63 -6.83
N LYS A 81 8.75 9.36 -7.90
CA LYS A 81 7.80 9.74 -8.95
C LYS A 81 7.24 8.51 -9.69
N SER A 82 8.09 7.55 -10.05
CA SER A 82 7.68 6.31 -10.72
C SER A 82 6.81 5.45 -9.79
N ALA A 83 7.18 5.34 -8.51
CA ALA A 83 6.39 4.63 -7.52
C ALA A 83 5.00 5.27 -7.30
N CYS A 84 4.91 6.62 -7.24
CA CYS A 84 3.62 7.31 -7.20
C CYS A 84 2.77 7.05 -8.44
N THR A 85 3.37 7.04 -9.64
CA THR A 85 2.66 6.72 -10.88
C THR A 85 2.12 5.28 -10.86
N MET A 86 2.88 4.34 -10.30
CA MET A 86 2.41 2.96 -10.14
C MET A 86 1.17 2.91 -9.24
N LEU A 87 1.21 3.55 -8.07
CA LEU A 87 0.07 3.61 -7.15
C LEU A 87 -1.14 4.37 -7.72
N ALA A 88 -0.91 5.35 -8.60
CA ALA A 88 -1.99 6.06 -9.29
C ALA A 88 -2.68 5.23 -10.37
N SER A 89 -1.95 4.29 -10.98
CA SER A 89 -2.40 3.51 -12.15
C SER A 89 -3.03 2.16 -11.79
N GLY A 90 -2.88 1.71 -10.54
CA GLY A 90 -3.41 0.45 -10.06
C GLY A 90 -3.71 0.50 -8.57
N ASP A 91 -4.52 -0.44 -8.12
CA ASP A 91 -4.70 -0.66 -6.70
C ASP A 91 -3.51 -1.42 -6.09
N VAL A 92 -3.36 -1.33 -4.78
CA VAL A 92 -2.27 -1.99 -4.04
C VAL A 92 -2.28 -3.49 -4.28
N ASP A 93 -3.46 -4.11 -4.19
CA ASP A 93 -3.63 -5.57 -4.31
C ASP A 93 -3.24 -6.05 -5.72
N GLY A 94 -3.73 -5.38 -6.78
CA GLY A 94 -3.40 -5.74 -8.16
C GLY A 94 -1.90 -5.60 -8.49
N ILE A 95 -1.23 -4.60 -7.93
CA ILE A 95 0.24 -4.45 -8.09
C ILE A 95 0.96 -5.57 -7.35
N CYS A 96 0.57 -5.89 -6.11
CA CYS A 96 1.16 -6.96 -5.33
C CYS A 96 0.96 -8.33 -6.01
N GLU A 97 -0.25 -8.63 -6.48
CA GLU A 97 -0.55 -9.86 -7.24
C GLU A 97 0.28 -9.97 -8.52
N ALA A 98 0.45 -8.86 -9.25
CA ALA A 98 1.29 -8.83 -10.46
C ALA A 98 2.76 -9.10 -10.16
N ILE A 99 3.28 -8.59 -9.04
CA ILE A 99 4.66 -8.84 -8.59
C ILE A 99 4.83 -10.30 -8.17
N GLU A 100 3.94 -10.82 -7.31
CA GLU A 100 4.00 -12.20 -6.82
C GLU A 100 3.80 -13.21 -7.94
N GLY A 101 2.88 -12.94 -8.86
CA GLY A 101 2.63 -13.78 -10.04
C GLY A 101 3.63 -13.64 -11.17
N GLY A 102 4.63 -12.75 -11.05
CA GLY A 102 5.62 -12.51 -12.10
C GLY A 102 5.03 -11.87 -13.36
N ASN A 103 3.93 -11.13 -13.24
CA ASN A 103 3.17 -10.59 -14.39
C ASN A 103 3.81 -9.31 -14.96
N ILE A 104 4.87 -9.49 -15.76
CA ILE A 104 5.55 -8.38 -16.45
C ILE A 104 4.57 -7.59 -17.35
N ALA A 105 3.61 -8.27 -17.98
CA ALA A 105 2.67 -7.63 -18.89
C ALA A 105 1.75 -6.63 -18.19
N TYR A 106 1.35 -6.92 -16.96
CA TYR A 106 0.59 -5.99 -16.12
C TYR A 106 1.42 -4.76 -15.76
N LEU A 107 2.62 -4.95 -15.23
CA LEU A 107 3.49 -3.85 -14.79
C LEU A 107 3.90 -2.93 -15.96
N LYS A 108 4.08 -3.46 -17.16
CA LYS A 108 4.37 -2.67 -18.36
C LYS A 108 3.23 -1.78 -18.83
N LYS A 109 1.99 -2.00 -18.41
CA LYS A 109 0.87 -1.11 -18.71
C LYS A 109 0.94 0.20 -17.95
N ILE A 110 1.72 0.23 -16.87
CA ILE A 110 1.89 1.41 -16.04
C ILE A 110 2.81 2.42 -16.75
N PRO A 111 2.40 3.67 -16.92
CA PRO A 111 3.20 4.69 -17.57
C PRO A 111 4.58 4.83 -16.94
N GLY A 112 5.64 4.84 -17.76
CA GLY A 112 7.02 4.97 -17.30
C GLY A 112 7.67 3.68 -16.78
N ILE A 113 6.97 2.55 -16.78
CA ILE A 113 7.52 1.24 -16.41
C ILE A 113 7.77 0.42 -17.69
N GLY A 114 9.04 0.35 -18.11
CA GLY A 114 9.46 -0.47 -19.23
C GLY A 114 9.72 -1.94 -18.86
N PRO A 115 10.01 -2.82 -19.83
CA PRO A 115 10.26 -4.25 -19.60
C PRO A 115 11.37 -4.52 -18.57
N LYS A 116 12.46 -3.73 -18.65
CA LYS A 116 13.60 -3.85 -17.75
C LYS A 116 13.23 -3.48 -16.31
N ALA A 117 12.48 -2.39 -16.12
CA ALA A 117 12.03 -1.95 -14.81
C ALA A 117 11.03 -2.95 -14.23
N ALA A 118 10.06 -3.45 -15.02
CA ALA A 118 9.12 -4.47 -14.60
C ALA A 118 9.81 -5.76 -14.16
N GLY A 119 10.79 -6.23 -14.93
CA GLY A 119 11.60 -7.40 -14.58
C GLY A 119 12.39 -7.20 -13.28
N GLN A 120 12.97 -6.02 -13.08
CA GLN A 120 13.71 -5.70 -11.86
C GLN A 120 12.80 -5.62 -10.63
N ILE A 121 11.59 -5.04 -10.77
CA ILE A 121 10.59 -5.00 -9.69
C ILE A 121 10.24 -6.41 -9.24
N ILE A 122 9.94 -7.31 -10.17
CA ILE A 122 9.61 -8.70 -9.85
C ILE A 122 10.81 -9.39 -9.19
N LEU A 123 12.01 -9.27 -9.76
CA LEU A 123 13.21 -9.90 -9.22
C LEU A 123 13.49 -9.48 -7.76
N ASP A 124 13.33 -8.19 -7.46
CA ASP A 124 13.66 -7.65 -6.14
C ASP A 124 12.54 -7.84 -5.10
N LEU A 125 11.28 -7.86 -5.53
CA LEU A 125 10.11 -7.80 -4.63
C LEU A 125 9.26 -9.07 -4.58
N GLN A 126 9.37 -10.00 -5.52
CA GLN A 126 8.66 -11.27 -5.48
C GLN A 126 8.97 -12.04 -4.18
N GLY A 127 7.93 -12.51 -3.49
CA GLY A 127 8.03 -13.11 -2.16
C GLY A 127 8.18 -12.12 -1.00
N LYS A 128 8.13 -10.80 -1.28
CA LYS A 128 8.28 -9.74 -0.27
C LYS A 128 7.08 -8.77 -0.22
N VAL A 129 6.20 -8.82 -1.20
CA VAL A 129 4.96 -8.03 -1.24
C VAL A 129 3.80 -8.99 -1.00
N THR A 130 3.32 -9.06 0.21
CA THR A 130 2.08 -9.76 0.52
C THR A 130 0.92 -8.80 0.32
N ALA A 131 -0.10 -9.21 -0.42
CA ALA A 131 -1.35 -8.46 -0.49
C ALA A 131 -1.94 -8.33 0.92
N SER A 132 -2.31 -7.12 1.30
CA SER A 132 -2.78 -6.80 2.67
C SER A 132 -3.94 -7.68 3.13
N LYS A 133 -4.77 -8.15 2.19
CA LYS A 133 -5.86 -9.08 2.47
C LYS A 133 -5.43 -10.43 3.05
N GLN A 134 -4.28 -10.96 2.62
CA GLN A 134 -3.82 -12.26 3.13
C GLN A 134 -3.28 -12.16 4.56
N ILE A 135 -2.68 -11.04 4.94
CA ILE A 135 -2.15 -10.85 6.30
C ILE A 135 -3.30 -10.64 7.30
N VAL A 136 -4.30 -9.83 6.94
CA VAL A 136 -5.45 -9.57 7.82
C VAL A 136 -6.30 -10.84 7.98
N VAL A 137 -6.59 -11.54 6.88
CA VAL A 137 -7.35 -12.80 6.93
C VAL A 137 -6.60 -13.88 7.72
N ASN A 138 -5.28 -13.96 7.61
CA ASN A 138 -4.49 -14.92 8.38
C ASN A 138 -4.43 -14.56 9.87
N GLN A 139 -4.28 -13.29 10.24
CA GLN A 139 -4.29 -12.86 11.65
C GLN A 139 -5.66 -13.05 12.31
N GLU A 140 -6.74 -12.61 11.66
CA GLU A 140 -8.11 -12.81 12.16
C GLU A 140 -8.47 -14.29 12.24
N LEU A 141 -8.00 -15.09 11.30
CA LEU A 141 -8.21 -16.54 11.31
C LEU A 141 -7.40 -17.22 12.43
N GLU A 142 -6.15 -16.84 12.65
CA GLU A 142 -5.33 -17.35 13.75
C GLU A 142 -5.91 -16.97 15.11
N GLU A 143 -6.32 -15.71 15.30
CA GLU A 143 -7.01 -15.27 16.52
C GLU A 143 -8.32 -16.02 16.76
N ALA A 144 -9.13 -16.23 15.70
CA ALA A 144 -10.36 -17.02 15.78
C ALA A 144 -10.08 -18.50 16.13
N MET A 145 -9.02 -19.08 15.58
CA MET A 145 -8.60 -20.45 15.91
C MET A 145 -8.16 -20.57 17.38
N GLU A 146 -7.38 -19.62 17.88
CA GLU A 146 -6.95 -19.60 19.28
C GLU A 146 -8.17 -19.48 20.24
N VAL A 147 -9.14 -18.64 19.92
CA VAL A 147 -10.37 -18.50 20.70
C VAL A 147 -11.16 -19.80 20.71
N LEU A 148 -11.32 -20.49 19.58
CA LEU A 148 -12.03 -21.76 19.50
C LEU A 148 -11.34 -22.86 20.32
N LEU A 149 -10.00 -22.90 20.28
CA LEU A 149 -9.21 -23.84 21.09
C LEU A 149 -9.34 -23.53 22.58
N ALA A 150 -9.35 -22.26 22.98
CA ALA A 150 -9.56 -21.82 24.35
C ALA A 150 -10.96 -22.15 24.87
N LEU A 151 -11.97 -22.20 24.00
CA LEU A 151 -13.33 -22.64 24.31
C LEU A 151 -13.49 -24.18 24.38
N GLY A 152 -12.40 -24.94 24.16
CA GLY A 152 -12.36 -26.39 24.33
C GLY A 152 -12.67 -27.20 23.05
N TYR A 153 -12.74 -26.56 21.89
CA TYR A 153 -12.83 -27.30 20.62
C TYR A 153 -11.52 -28.01 20.30
N LYS A 154 -11.60 -29.18 19.66
CA LYS A 154 -10.41 -29.93 19.27
C LYS A 154 -9.77 -29.33 18.01
N GLN A 155 -8.45 -29.35 17.91
CA GLN A 155 -7.72 -28.89 16.74
C GLN A 155 -8.28 -29.45 15.42
N SER A 156 -8.65 -30.74 15.37
CA SER A 156 -9.20 -31.39 14.19
C SER A 156 -10.58 -30.87 13.77
N GLU A 157 -11.33 -30.24 14.67
CA GLU A 157 -12.62 -29.62 14.40
C GLU A 157 -12.42 -28.21 13.85
N VAL A 158 -11.47 -27.48 14.43
CA VAL A 158 -11.06 -26.14 13.99
C VAL A 158 -10.49 -26.20 12.56
N ASP A 159 -9.58 -27.15 12.29
CA ASP A 159 -8.98 -27.34 10.97
C ASP A 159 -10.00 -27.66 9.86
N LYS A 160 -11.07 -28.39 10.19
CA LYS A 160 -12.16 -28.66 9.25
C LYS A 160 -12.96 -27.42 8.87
N VAL A 161 -13.21 -26.52 9.84
CA VAL A 161 -13.93 -25.27 9.61
C VAL A 161 -13.08 -24.32 8.77
N VAL A 162 -11.78 -24.19 9.09
CA VAL A 162 -10.84 -23.36 8.33
C VAL A 162 -10.75 -23.81 6.87
N LYS A 163 -10.65 -25.11 6.63
CA LYS A 163 -10.59 -25.68 5.27
C LYS A 163 -11.87 -25.41 4.48
N LYS A 164 -13.04 -25.47 5.13
CA LYS A 164 -14.32 -25.18 4.49
C LYS A 164 -14.49 -23.70 4.13
N LEU A 165 -13.99 -22.78 4.98
CA LEU A 165 -13.97 -21.34 4.70
C LEU A 165 -13.00 -20.97 3.57
N GLY A 166 -11.89 -21.69 3.43
CA GLY A 166 -10.95 -21.52 2.32
C GLY A 166 -11.50 -21.97 0.97
N ASP A 167 -12.35 -23.00 0.96
CA ASP A 167 -12.97 -23.51 -0.27
C ASP A 167 -14.17 -22.65 -0.74
N GLU A 168 -14.87 -21.95 0.18
CA GLU A 168 -16.00 -21.05 -0.16
C GLU A 168 -15.59 -19.66 -0.65
N SER A 169 -14.31 -19.29 -0.52
CA SER A 169 -13.79 -17.97 -1.00
C SER A 169 -13.32 -17.99 -2.47
N LEU A 170 -13.55 -19.08 -3.21
CA LEU A 170 -13.11 -19.29 -4.59
C LEU A 170 -14.26 -19.27 -5.64
N ASP A 171 -15.50 -18.89 -5.24
CA ASP A 171 -16.63 -18.68 -6.16
C ASP A 171 -16.98 -17.21 -6.38
#